data_c0598e18a96d45b452a99493e72e241a
#
_entry.id   c0598e18a96d45b452a99493e72e241a
#
_cell.length_a   1.000
_cell.length_b   1.000
_cell.length_c   1.000
_cell.angle_alpha   90.00
_cell.angle_beta   90.00
_cell.angle_gamma   90.00
#
_symmetry.space_group_name_H-M   'P 1'
#
loop_
_entity.id
_entity.type
_entity.pdbx_description
1 polymer ?
#
loop_
_entity_poly.entity_id
_entity_poly.type
_entity_poly.pdbx_seq_one_letter_code
_entity_poly.pdbx_strand_id
1 'polypeptide(L)'
;MFARLTRYEGGAPEAIEETLQTKRRVLPTEPGQTEGMHGAIFLADRDSGTIVVISLWDDEQALKASEGEATRLREEVTGEGETASVERYEVAQLAVAQEQP
;
A
#
# COMPACT_ATOMS: atom_id res chain seq x y z
N MET A 1 -5.42 10.17 11.88
CA MET A 1 -5.05 9.45 10.65
C MET A 1 -4.51 8.07 11.00
N PHE A 2 -4.86 7.08 10.21
CA PHE A 2 -4.44 5.70 10.41
C PHE A 2 -3.80 5.18 9.14
N ALA A 3 -2.95 4.16 9.28
CA ALA A 3 -2.24 3.57 8.15
C ALA A 3 -2.40 2.06 8.14
N ARG A 4 -2.57 1.50 6.93
CA ARG A 4 -2.43 0.08 6.69
C ARG A 4 -1.14 -0.12 5.91
N LEU A 5 -0.27 -0.95 6.44
CA LEU A 5 0.99 -1.29 5.79
C LEU A 5 0.90 -2.73 5.30
N THR A 6 1.07 -2.95 4.00
CA THR A 6 1.10 -4.29 3.42
C THR A 6 2.49 -4.55 2.87
N ARG A 7 3.10 -5.64 3.33
CA ARG A 7 4.43 -6.04 2.90
C ARG A 7 4.32 -7.28 2.03
N TYR A 8 4.82 -7.18 0.80
CA TYR A 8 4.87 -8.29 -0.16
C TYR A 8 6.31 -8.74 -0.27
N GLU A 9 6.58 -9.98 0.17
CA GLU A 9 7.93 -10.54 0.19
C GLU A 9 7.99 -11.83 -0.63
N GLY A 10 9.17 -12.18 -1.10
CA GLY A 10 9.40 -13.43 -1.82
C GLY A 10 9.31 -13.31 -3.33
N GLY A 11 8.98 -12.15 -3.85
CA GLY A 11 8.98 -11.91 -5.29
C GLY A 11 10.41 -11.85 -5.83
N ALA A 12 10.58 -12.19 -7.11
CA ALA A 12 11.89 -12.13 -7.74
C ALA A 12 12.34 -10.69 -7.92
N PRO A 13 13.56 -10.32 -7.48
CA PRO A 13 14.04 -8.94 -7.64
C PRO A 13 14.05 -8.46 -9.10
N GLU A 14 14.36 -9.33 -10.03
CA GLU A 14 14.40 -8.97 -11.46
C GLU A 14 13.02 -8.70 -12.04
N ALA A 15 11.95 -9.13 -11.38
CA ALA A 15 10.58 -8.89 -11.80
C ALA A 15 9.91 -7.72 -11.07
N ILE A 16 10.66 -6.97 -10.27
CA ILE A 16 10.08 -5.97 -9.38
C ILE A 16 9.30 -4.87 -10.10
N GLU A 17 9.78 -4.43 -11.25
CA GLU A 17 9.09 -3.38 -12.01
C GLU A 17 7.71 -3.84 -12.47
N GLU A 18 7.63 -5.06 -12.99
CA GLU A 18 6.37 -5.64 -13.45
C GLU A 18 5.41 -5.84 -12.28
N THR A 19 5.92 -6.39 -11.17
CA THR A 19 5.13 -6.65 -9.97
C THR A 19 4.61 -5.34 -9.37
N LEU A 20 5.47 -4.33 -9.30
CA LEU A 20 5.11 -3.01 -8.80
C LEU A 20 4.06 -2.36 -9.69
N GLN A 21 4.20 -2.47 -10.99
CA GLN A 21 3.25 -1.90 -11.94
C GLN A 21 1.87 -2.53 -11.80
N THR A 22 1.79 -3.84 -11.60
CA THR A 22 0.54 -4.54 -11.37
C THR A 22 -0.15 -3.99 -10.11
N LYS A 23 0.60 -3.82 -9.03
CA LYS A 23 0.04 -3.29 -7.78
C LYS A 23 -0.45 -1.85 -7.96
N ARG A 24 0.32 -1.03 -8.66
CA ARG A 24 -0.05 0.37 -8.91
C ARG A 24 -1.30 0.49 -9.78
N ARG A 25 -1.53 -0.46 -10.67
CA ARG A 25 -2.70 -0.43 -11.55
C ARG A 25 -3.97 -0.87 -10.83
N VAL A 26 -3.88 -1.82 -9.91
CA VAL A 26 -5.04 -2.43 -9.25
C VAL A 26 -5.38 -1.76 -7.93
N LEU A 27 -4.36 -1.43 -7.12
CA LEU A 27 -4.58 -0.84 -5.80
C LEU A 27 -4.86 0.65 -5.92
N PRO A 28 -5.66 1.21 -5.00
CA PRO A 28 -5.88 2.67 -4.97
C PRO A 28 -4.57 3.42 -4.78
N THR A 29 -4.35 4.44 -5.60
CA THR A 29 -3.12 5.23 -5.60
C THR A 29 -3.34 6.71 -5.30
N GLU A 30 -4.59 7.20 -5.36
CA GLU A 30 -4.86 8.63 -5.26
C GLU A 30 -5.70 8.96 -4.03
N PRO A 31 -5.48 10.13 -3.41
CA PRO A 31 -6.33 10.59 -2.31
C PRO A 31 -7.80 10.63 -2.75
N GLY A 32 -8.68 10.10 -1.89
CA GLY A 32 -10.11 10.13 -2.15
C GLY A 32 -10.60 9.11 -3.18
N GLN A 33 -9.73 8.33 -3.78
CA GLN A 33 -10.12 7.27 -4.71
C GLN A 33 -11.02 6.25 -4.03
N THR A 34 -10.77 5.99 -2.75
CA THR A 34 -11.65 5.24 -1.87
C THR A 34 -12.07 6.17 -0.75
N GLU A 35 -13.33 6.09 -0.32
CA GLU A 35 -13.85 6.96 0.73
C GLU A 35 -12.98 6.91 1.99
N GLY A 36 -12.57 8.07 2.48
CA GLY A 36 -11.71 8.20 3.66
C GLY A 36 -10.25 7.94 3.41
N MET A 37 -9.87 7.65 2.19
CA MET A 37 -8.45 7.45 1.85
C MET A 37 -7.75 8.79 1.70
N HIS A 38 -6.69 8.98 2.50
CA HIS A 38 -5.91 10.22 2.50
C HIS A 38 -4.77 10.18 1.48
N GLY A 39 -4.22 9.01 1.22
CA GLY A 39 -3.12 8.86 0.28
C GLY A 39 -2.54 7.46 0.32
N ALA A 40 -1.51 7.25 -0.48
CA ALA A 40 -0.80 5.98 -0.55
C ALA A 40 0.68 6.21 -0.84
N ILE A 41 1.51 5.31 -0.33
CA ILE A 41 2.95 5.31 -0.59
C ILE A 41 3.32 3.90 -1.05
N PHE A 42 4.02 3.81 -2.17
CA PHE A 42 4.52 2.55 -2.69
C PHE A 42 6.04 2.55 -2.55
N LEU A 43 6.57 1.58 -1.82
CA LEU A 43 7.99 1.46 -1.56
C LEU A 43 8.51 0.16 -2.19
N ALA A 44 9.72 0.20 -2.72
CA ALA A 44 10.31 -0.97 -3.35
C ALA A 44 11.76 -1.13 -2.92
N ASP A 45 12.14 -2.33 -2.51
CA ASP A 45 13.52 -2.72 -2.30
C ASP A 45 13.93 -3.57 -3.50
N ARG A 46 14.71 -2.97 -4.37
CA ARG A 46 15.08 -3.60 -5.64
C ARG A 46 16.07 -4.76 -5.48
N ASP A 47 16.78 -4.80 -4.37
CA ASP A 47 17.73 -5.86 -4.09
C ASP A 47 17.03 -7.14 -3.63
N SER A 48 16.04 -7.00 -2.76
CA SER A 48 15.32 -8.16 -2.22
C SER A 48 14.05 -8.53 -3.00
N GLY A 49 13.52 -7.60 -3.79
CA GLY A 49 12.24 -7.78 -4.46
C GLY A 49 11.04 -7.48 -3.57
N THR A 50 11.26 -6.95 -2.37
CA THR A 50 10.20 -6.61 -1.44
C THR A 50 9.48 -5.33 -1.86
N ILE A 51 8.15 -5.34 -1.79
CA ILE A 51 7.32 -4.17 -2.03
C ILE A 51 6.49 -3.90 -0.79
N VAL A 52 6.44 -2.65 -0.36
CA VAL A 52 5.61 -2.22 0.76
C VAL A 52 4.64 -1.17 0.26
N VAL A 53 3.36 -1.37 0.55
CA VAL A 53 2.31 -0.41 0.20
C VAL A 53 1.71 0.10 1.50
N ILE A 54 1.72 1.41 1.66
CA ILE A 54 1.11 2.08 2.82
C ILE A 54 -0.08 2.87 2.31
N SER A 55 -1.26 2.57 2.83
CA SER A 55 -2.45 3.40 2.58
C SER A 55 -2.76 4.21 3.84
N LEU A 56 -3.08 5.48 3.65
CA LEU A 56 -3.37 6.41 4.73
C LEU A 56 -4.87 6.69 4.75
N TRP A 57 -5.45 6.72 5.95
CA TRP A 57 -6.89 6.84 6.16
C TRP A 57 -7.19 7.95 7.14
N ASP A 58 -8.25 8.70 6.90
CA ASP A 58 -8.60 9.87 7.70
C ASP A 58 -8.84 9.52 9.17
N ASP A 59 -9.47 8.38 9.43
CA ASP A 59 -9.73 7.91 10.77
C ASP A 59 -9.78 6.37 10.81
N GLU A 60 -9.91 5.83 12.02
CA GLU A 60 -9.97 4.38 12.21
C GLU A 60 -11.19 3.75 11.57
N GLN A 61 -12.31 4.46 11.56
CA GLN A 61 -13.54 3.95 10.96
C GLN A 61 -13.37 3.75 9.45
N ALA A 62 -12.74 4.71 8.77
CA ALA A 62 -12.46 4.60 7.34
C ALA A 62 -11.53 3.42 7.05
N LEU A 63 -10.51 3.24 7.89
CA LEU A 63 -9.60 2.10 7.77
C LEU A 63 -10.37 0.78 7.89
N LYS A 64 -11.20 0.65 8.90
CA LYS A 64 -12.00 -0.57 9.13
C LYS A 64 -13.00 -0.82 8.01
N ALA A 65 -13.65 0.22 7.52
CA ALA A 65 -14.64 0.10 6.45
C ALA A 65 -14.00 -0.41 5.15
N SER A 66 -12.71 -0.14 4.93
CA SER A 66 -12.00 -0.54 3.71
C SER A 66 -11.40 -1.95 3.77
N GLU A 67 -11.48 -2.65 4.92
CA GLU A 67 -10.79 -3.93 5.10
C GLU A 67 -11.22 -5.02 4.11
N GLY A 68 -12.51 -5.14 3.83
CA GLY A 68 -13.02 -6.16 2.91
C GLY A 68 -12.50 -5.96 1.50
N GLU A 69 -12.57 -4.74 1.00
CA GLU A 69 -12.05 -4.37 -0.31
C GLU A 69 -10.52 -4.56 -0.37
N ALA A 70 -9.83 -4.13 0.68
CA ALA A 70 -8.38 -4.25 0.76
C ALA A 70 -7.93 -5.71 0.71
N THR A 71 -8.64 -6.60 1.41
CA THR A 71 -8.34 -8.03 1.40
C THR A 71 -8.51 -8.61 0.00
N ARG A 72 -9.60 -8.27 -0.66
CA ARG A 72 -9.89 -8.74 -2.02
C ARG A 72 -8.81 -8.29 -3.00
N LEU A 73 -8.47 -7.00 -2.96
CA LEU A 73 -7.45 -6.45 -3.88
C LEU A 73 -6.06 -7.02 -3.60
N ARG A 74 -5.73 -7.24 -2.32
CA ARG A 74 -4.45 -7.83 -1.94
C ARG A 74 -4.29 -9.24 -2.52
N GLU A 75 -5.35 -10.04 -2.43
CA GLU A 75 -5.34 -11.38 -3.00
C GLU A 75 -5.13 -11.33 -4.51
N GLU A 76 -5.75 -10.36 -5.17
CA GLU A 76 -5.64 -10.19 -6.61
C GLU A 76 -4.22 -9.82 -7.04
N VAL A 77 -3.51 -8.99 -6.26
CA VAL A 77 -2.18 -8.50 -6.65
C VAL A 77 -1.01 -9.26 -6.04
N THR A 78 -1.26 -10.21 -5.14
CA THR A 78 -0.19 -11.03 -4.59
C THR A 78 0.25 -12.01 -5.67
N GLY A 79 1.50 -11.86 -6.10
CA GLY A 79 2.05 -12.65 -7.19
C GLY A 79 2.50 -14.02 -6.75
N GLU A 80 2.84 -14.84 -7.74
CA GLU A 80 3.39 -16.17 -7.50
C GLU A 80 4.68 -16.06 -6.71
N GLY A 81 4.78 -16.82 -5.63
CA GLY A 81 5.95 -16.80 -4.76
C GLY A 81 5.94 -15.68 -3.73
N GLU A 82 5.04 -14.70 -3.86
CA GLU A 82 4.93 -13.64 -2.87
C GLU A 82 4.08 -14.05 -1.68
N THR A 83 4.44 -13.52 -0.51
CA THR A 83 3.64 -13.62 0.70
C THR A 83 3.29 -12.20 1.15
N ALA A 84 2.03 -11.95 1.45
CA ALA A 84 1.58 -10.65 1.92
C ALA A 84 1.32 -10.69 3.42
N SER A 85 1.83 -9.69 4.13
CA SER A 85 1.54 -9.48 5.56
C SER A 85 1.01 -8.07 5.75
N VAL A 86 0.14 -7.88 6.75
CA VAL A 86 -0.55 -6.62 6.96
C VAL A 86 -0.37 -6.15 8.40
N GLU A 87 -0.03 -4.88 8.55
CA GLU A 87 0.06 -4.21 9.83
C GLU A 87 -0.78 -2.94 9.79
N ARG A 88 -1.29 -2.51 10.93
CA ARG A 88 -2.12 -1.33 11.04
C ARG A 88 -1.61 -0.47 12.18
N TYR A 89 -1.54 0.83 11.95
CA TYR A 89 -0.99 1.77 12.92
C TYR A 89 -1.78 3.06 12.94
N GLU A 90 -1.82 3.70 14.09
CA GLU A 90 -2.19 5.11 14.15
C GLU A 90 -0.99 5.91 13.66
N VAL A 91 -1.23 6.92 12.82
CA VAL A 91 -0.17 7.83 12.38
C VAL A 91 0.05 8.85 13.47
N ALA A 92 1.18 8.73 14.18
CA ALA A 92 1.49 9.65 15.25
C ALA A 92 1.91 11.02 14.72
N GLN A 93 2.57 11.03 13.55
CA GLN A 93 2.99 12.28 12.92
C GLN A 93 3.28 12.01 11.45
N LEU A 94 2.84 12.93 10.59
CA LEU A 94 3.20 12.94 9.19
C LEU A 94 3.82 14.28 8.89
N ALA A 95 5.07 14.26 8.46
CA ALA A 95 5.79 15.47 8.08
C ALA A 95 6.34 15.28 6.68
N VAL A 96 5.94 16.15 5.77
CA VAL A 96 6.41 16.12 4.39
C VAL A 96 6.82 17.51 3.99
N ALA A 97 7.81 17.60 3.11
CA ALA A 97 8.21 18.89 2.57
C ALA A 97 7.12 19.41 1.65
N GLN A 98 6.82 20.70 1.72
CA GLN A 98 5.94 21.34 0.76
C GLN A 98 6.72 21.67 -0.49
N GLU A 99 6.15 21.32 -1.63
CA GLU A 99 6.74 21.72 -2.91
C GLU A 99 6.44 23.21 -3.12
N GLN A 100 7.45 23.92 -3.58
CA GLN A 100 7.31 25.32 -3.92
C GLN A 100 7.06 25.45 -5.42
N PRO A 101 6.07 26.26 -5.83
CA PRO A 101 5.82 26.48 -7.25
C PRO A 101 7.02 27.11 -7.94
#